data_a7c9036f1ca9b98914963abcc91ac6cb
#
_entry.id   a7c9036f1ca9b98914963abcc91ac6cb
#
_cell.length_a   1.000
_cell.length_b   1.000
_cell.length_c   1.000
_cell.angle_alpha   90.00
_cell.angle_beta   90.00
_cell.angle_gamma   90.00
#
_symmetry.space_group_name_H-M   'P 1'
#
loop_
_entity.id
_entity.type
_entity.pdbx_description
1 polymer ?
#
loop_
_entity_poly.entity_id
_entity_poly.type
_entity_poly.pdbx_seq_one_letter_code
_entity_poly.pdbx_strand_id
1 'polypeptide(L)'
;MRNNHIKRLGKGIFMVKIAVIGGSGVYDPDMLENVRQEVVETPYGEVSLQIGTYAGKEVAFLARHGSHHSIAPHKINYRANIYALKKLGVRKIISTTAVGSLNKAMQLGDFVLPNQFLDFTRDRVCTFYEGGERGVVHVDVTDPYCPELRKQITEIGKRLGIHVINGGTYVCTNGPRYETPAEIKMFAMLGGDLAGMTNVPE
;
A
#
# COMPACT_ATOMS: atom_id res chain seq x y z
N MET A 1 -19.85 -31.52 -20.21
CA MET A 1 -20.21 -31.69 -18.78
C MET A 1 -18.94 -31.65 -17.96
N ARG A 2 -18.57 -30.52 -17.40
CA ARG A 2 -17.51 -30.38 -16.36
C ARG A 2 -18.05 -29.44 -15.30
N ASN A 3 -18.27 -30.00 -14.12
CA ASN A 3 -18.84 -29.35 -12.95
C ASN A 3 -17.92 -28.23 -12.42
N ASN A 4 -18.42 -27.02 -12.48
CA ASN A 4 -17.88 -25.90 -11.72
C ASN A 4 -18.20 -26.12 -10.23
N HIS A 5 -17.21 -26.55 -9.47
CA HIS A 5 -17.28 -26.52 -8.02
C HIS A 5 -17.02 -25.09 -7.52
N ILE A 6 -18.07 -24.29 -7.51
CA ILE A 6 -18.12 -23.12 -6.63
C ILE A 6 -18.27 -23.68 -5.21
N LYS A 7 -17.20 -23.73 -4.45
CA LYS A 7 -17.30 -23.96 -3.01
C LYS A 7 -18.10 -22.79 -2.41
N ARG A 8 -19.37 -23.06 -2.08
CA ARG A 8 -20.21 -22.18 -1.27
C ARG A 8 -19.50 -21.93 0.05
N LEU A 9 -19.13 -20.68 0.29
CA LEU A 9 -18.70 -20.18 1.60
C LEU A 9 -19.87 -20.39 2.59
N GLY A 10 -19.69 -21.31 3.53
CA GLY A 10 -20.61 -21.54 4.62
C GLY A 10 -20.49 -20.44 5.68
N LYS A 11 -21.66 -20.00 6.12
CA LYS A 11 -21.97 -19.26 7.36
C LYS A 11 -21.02 -18.14 7.79
N GLY A 12 -21.50 -16.91 7.57
CA GLY A 12 -20.93 -15.68 8.10
C GLY A 12 -19.95 -15.04 7.12
N ILE A 13 -20.46 -14.24 6.16
CA ILE A 13 -19.60 -13.37 5.35
C ILE A 13 -19.11 -12.27 6.28
N PHE A 14 -18.02 -12.53 7.01
CA PHE A 14 -17.26 -11.47 7.64
C PHE A 14 -16.58 -10.69 6.51
N MET A 15 -17.09 -9.50 6.21
CA MET A 15 -16.47 -8.63 5.22
C MET A 15 -15.16 -8.11 5.79
N VAL A 16 -14.04 -8.43 5.14
CA VAL A 16 -12.72 -7.89 5.48
C VAL A 16 -12.74 -6.40 5.17
N LYS A 17 -12.80 -5.57 6.21
CA LYS A 17 -12.92 -4.10 6.02
C LYS A 17 -11.58 -3.38 6.06
N ILE A 18 -10.56 -4.02 6.60
CA ILE A 18 -9.23 -3.45 6.84
C ILE A 18 -8.19 -4.31 6.14
N ALA A 19 -7.25 -3.67 5.48
CA ALA A 19 -6.07 -4.34 4.95
C ALA A 19 -4.79 -3.64 5.39
N VAL A 20 -3.72 -4.44 5.49
CA VAL A 20 -2.35 -3.97 5.63
C VAL A 20 -1.60 -4.40 4.38
N ILE A 21 -0.92 -3.45 3.72
CA ILE A 21 0.03 -3.77 2.66
C ILE A 21 1.43 -3.63 3.26
N GLY A 22 2.07 -4.76 3.50
CA GLY A 22 3.40 -4.84 4.09
C GLY A 22 4.50 -4.53 3.06
N GLY A 23 5.35 -3.55 3.37
CA GLY A 23 6.57 -3.23 2.62
C GLY A 23 7.79 -3.95 3.16
N SER A 24 8.99 -3.46 2.80
CA SER A 24 10.25 -4.02 3.27
C SER A 24 10.32 -4.12 4.79
N GLY A 25 10.64 -5.30 5.30
CA GLY A 25 10.69 -5.59 6.74
C GLY A 25 9.33 -5.99 7.37
N VAL A 26 8.23 -5.92 6.63
CA VAL A 26 6.88 -6.31 7.10
C VAL A 26 6.31 -7.37 6.15
N TYR A 27 6.71 -8.63 6.34
CA TYR A 27 6.38 -9.73 5.43
C TYR A 27 5.43 -10.75 6.04
N ASP A 28 5.40 -10.84 7.36
CA ASP A 28 4.62 -11.81 8.10
C ASP A 28 3.65 -11.11 9.05
N PRO A 29 2.38 -11.48 9.02
CA PRO A 29 1.39 -10.95 9.95
C PRO A 29 1.39 -11.70 11.29
N ASP A 30 2.53 -11.82 11.96
CA ASP A 30 2.67 -12.49 13.28
C ASP A 30 1.64 -12.04 14.31
N MET A 31 1.11 -10.83 14.15
CA MET A 31 0.07 -10.29 15.02
C MET A 31 -1.32 -10.85 14.75
N LEU A 32 -1.53 -11.56 13.64
CA LEU A 32 -2.84 -12.08 13.27
C LEU A 32 -3.04 -13.51 13.78
N GLU A 33 -4.20 -13.76 14.35
CA GLU A 33 -4.65 -15.09 14.76
C GLU A 33 -5.44 -15.75 13.61
N ASN A 34 -5.52 -17.09 13.61
CA ASN A 34 -6.30 -17.87 12.64
C ASN A 34 -6.01 -17.51 11.18
N VAL A 35 -4.75 -17.34 10.86
CA VAL A 35 -4.31 -16.94 9.51
C VAL A 35 -4.61 -18.01 8.49
N ARG A 36 -5.23 -17.61 7.38
CA ARG A 36 -5.45 -18.44 6.18
C ARG A 36 -4.94 -17.76 4.94
N GLN A 37 -4.44 -18.55 4.01
CA GLN A 37 -4.07 -18.08 2.68
C GLN A 37 -5.32 -17.92 1.83
N GLU A 38 -5.36 -16.84 1.05
CA GLU A 38 -6.41 -16.54 0.11
C GLU A 38 -5.81 -16.17 -1.24
N VAL A 39 -6.37 -16.71 -2.33
CA VAL A 39 -5.99 -16.32 -3.69
C VAL A 39 -7.19 -15.66 -4.34
N VAL A 40 -7.02 -14.42 -4.74
CA VAL A 40 -8.07 -13.61 -5.35
C VAL A 40 -7.78 -13.41 -6.82
N GLU A 41 -8.61 -13.98 -7.68
CA GLU A 41 -8.57 -13.71 -9.12
C GLU A 41 -9.07 -12.30 -9.42
N THR A 42 -8.33 -11.58 -10.27
CA THR A 42 -8.70 -10.25 -10.74
C THR A 42 -8.55 -10.16 -12.25
N PRO A 43 -9.16 -9.17 -12.92
CA PRO A 43 -8.92 -8.92 -14.34
C PRO A 43 -7.46 -8.59 -14.70
N TYR A 44 -6.63 -8.31 -13.70
CA TYR A 44 -5.23 -7.93 -13.82
C TYR A 44 -4.25 -9.00 -13.40
N GLY A 45 -4.75 -10.19 -13.00
CA GLY A 45 -3.97 -11.32 -12.52
C GLY A 45 -4.39 -11.76 -11.12
N GLU A 46 -3.82 -12.87 -10.67
CA GLU A 46 -4.07 -13.43 -9.35
C GLU A 46 -3.26 -12.71 -8.27
N VAL A 47 -3.85 -12.58 -7.08
CA VAL A 47 -3.22 -12.00 -5.90
C VAL A 47 -3.32 -12.97 -4.74
N SER A 48 -2.18 -13.39 -4.22
CA SER A 48 -2.09 -14.16 -2.99
C SER A 48 -1.95 -13.21 -1.80
N LEU A 49 -2.77 -13.40 -0.78
CA LEU A 49 -2.75 -12.65 0.46
C LEU A 49 -3.15 -13.52 1.64
N GLN A 50 -2.97 -13.02 2.84
CA GLN A 50 -3.37 -13.69 4.07
C GLN A 50 -4.55 -12.96 4.69
N ILE A 51 -5.47 -13.70 5.30
CA ILE A 51 -6.55 -13.13 6.10
C ILE A 51 -6.47 -13.77 7.47
N GLY A 52 -6.48 -12.94 8.49
CA GLY A 52 -6.46 -13.39 9.88
C GLY A 52 -7.29 -12.47 10.77
N THR A 53 -7.29 -12.74 12.06
CA THR A 53 -8.05 -11.98 13.05
C THR A 53 -7.12 -11.15 13.92
N TYR A 54 -7.42 -9.88 14.09
CA TYR A 54 -6.76 -8.98 15.04
C TYR A 54 -7.81 -8.24 15.87
N ALA A 55 -7.73 -8.36 17.19
CA ALA A 55 -8.70 -7.74 18.11
C ALA A 55 -10.17 -8.00 17.70
N GLY A 56 -10.49 -9.24 17.32
CA GLY A 56 -11.83 -9.67 16.91
C GLY A 56 -12.31 -9.19 15.54
N LYS A 57 -11.42 -8.61 14.71
CA LYS A 57 -11.73 -8.14 13.37
C LYS A 57 -10.92 -8.91 12.33
N GLU A 58 -11.53 -9.24 11.20
CA GLU A 58 -10.79 -9.77 10.06
C GLU A 58 -9.96 -8.68 9.40
N VAL A 59 -8.69 -8.99 9.15
CA VAL A 59 -7.70 -8.14 8.50
C VAL A 59 -7.08 -8.91 7.35
N ALA A 60 -7.04 -8.31 6.17
CA ALA A 60 -6.27 -8.83 5.05
C ALA A 60 -4.83 -8.30 5.14
N PHE A 61 -3.88 -9.17 4.92
CA PHE A 61 -2.46 -8.84 4.86
C PHE A 61 -1.91 -9.20 3.48
N LEU A 62 -1.30 -8.23 2.81
CA LEU A 62 -0.70 -8.38 1.50
C LEU A 62 0.78 -8.00 1.56
N ALA A 63 1.66 -8.98 1.31
CA ALA A 63 3.09 -8.74 1.18
C ALA A 63 3.38 -8.15 -0.21
N ARG A 64 3.59 -6.83 -0.30
CA ARG A 64 3.77 -6.10 -1.57
C ARG A 64 4.82 -6.70 -2.49
N HIS A 65 5.93 -7.13 -1.93
CA HIS A 65 7.08 -7.70 -2.66
C HIS A 65 7.06 -9.24 -2.71
N GLY A 66 5.91 -9.87 -2.37
CA GLY A 66 5.83 -11.30 -2.13
C GLY A 66 6.45 -11.71 -0.78
N SER A 67 6.14 -12.91 -0.31
CA SER A 67 6.57 -13.42 1.02
C SER A 67 8.09 -13.48 1.20
N HIS A 68 8.84 -13.59 0.10
CA HIS A 68 10.31 -13.70 0.10
C HIS A 68 11.01 -12.47 -0.50
N HIS A 69 10.35 -11.33 -0.57
CA HIS A 69 10.86 -10.10 -1.19
C HIS A 69 11.38 -10.32 -2.61
N SER A 70 10.67 -11.11 -3.39
CA SER A 70 11.07 -11.54 -4.73
C SER A 70 10.59 -10.64 -5.87
N ILE A 71 9.66 -9.72 -5.59
CA ILE A 71 9.05 -8.84 -6.59
C ILE A 71 9.69 -7.45 -6.52
N ALA A 72 10.41 -7.06 -7.57
CA ALA A 72 11.00 -5.73 -7.65
C ALA A 72 9.94 -4.62 -7.72
N PRO A 73 10.20 -3.39 -7.23
CA PRO A 73 9.22 -2.30 -7.15
C PRO A 73 8.48 -2.01 -8.46
N HIS A 74 9.19 -2.01 -9.59
CA HIS A 74 8.62 -1.74 -10.92
C HIS A 74 7.89 -2.94 -11.54
N LYS A 75 7.91 -4.12 -10.88
CA LYS A 75 7.23 -5.33 -11.31
C LYS A 75 6.01 -5.67 -10.46
N ILE A 76 5.74 -4.91 -9.43
CA ILE A 76 4.56 -5.09 -8.58
C ILE A 76 3.30 -4.85 -9.40
N ASN A 77 2.34 -5.77 -9.32
CA ASN A 77 1.04 -5.60 -9.96
C ASN A 77 0.09 -4.80 -9.06
N TYR A 78 0.30 -3.49 -9.00
CA TYR A 78 -0.47 -2.59 -8.14
C TYR A 78 -1.97 -2.66 -8.41
N ARG A 79 -2.39 -2.75 -9.70
CA ARG A 79 -3.81 -2.85 -10.07
C ARG A 79 -4.45 -4.12 -9.53
N ALA A 80 -3.79 -5.26 -9.70
CA ALA A 80 -4.30 -6.52 -9.17
C ALA A 80 -4.44 -6.46 -7.66
N ASN A 81 -3.42 -5.94 -6.96
CA ASN A 81 -3.39 -5.83 -5.49
C ASN A 81 -4.59 -5.01 -4.98
N ILE A 82 -4.77 -3.80 -5.48
CA ILE A 82 -5.85 -2.92 -5.04
C ILE A 82 -7.22 -3.47 -5.43
N TYR A 83 -7.33 -4.06 -6.63
CA TYR A 83 -8.58 -4.68 -7.07
C TYR A 83 -8.98 -5.88 -6.19
N ALA A 84 -8.02 -6.72 -5.82
CA ALA A 84 -8.24 -7.85 -4.94
C ALA A 84 -8.77 -7.41 -3.57
N LEU A 85 -8.15 -6.39 -2.97
CA LEU A 85 -8.60 -5.82 -1.69
C LEU A 85 -10.03 -5.24 -1.81
N LYS A 86 -10.32 -4.53 -2.89
CA LYS A 86 -11.68 -4.05 -3.18
C LYS A 86 -12.69 -5.20 -3.29
N LYS A 87 -12.34 -6.28 -3.99
CA LYS A 87 -13.18 -7.47 -4.17
C LYS A 87 -13.48 -8.18 -2.85
N LEU A 88 -12.57 -8.17 -1.89
CA LEU A 88 -12.76 -8.68 -0.53
C LEU A 88 -13.62 -7.77 0.35
N GLY A 89 -13.97 -6.57 -0.10
CA GLY A 89 -14.79 -5.61 0.65
C GLY A 89 -14.00 -4.65 1.51
N VAL A 90 -12.67 -4.58 1.36
CA VAL A 90 -11.79 -3.68 2.09
C VAL A 90 -12.18 -2.22 1.85
N ARG A 91 -12.17 -1.44 2.93
CA ARG A 91 -12.52 -0.01 2.94
C ARG A 91 -11.40 0.88 3.45
N LYS A 92 -10.48 0.32 4.23
CA LYS A 92 -9.35 1.03 4.80
C LYS A 92 -8.08 0.22 4.54
N ILE A 93 -7.08 0.86 3.98
CA ILE A 93 -5.77 0.26 3.73
C ILE A 93 -4.74 1.04 4.53
N ILE A 94 -3.89 0.32 5.25
CA ILE A 94 -2.68 0.86 5.87
C ILE A 94 -1.51 0.24 5.11
N SER A 95 -0.74 1.08 4.45
CA SER A 95 0.42 0.66 3.67
C SER A 95 1.70 1.07 4.38
N THR A 96 2.69 0.20 4.44
CA THR A 96 3.99 0.48 5.05
C THR A 96 5.09 0.47 3.99
N THR A 97 5.99 1.43 4.05
CA THR A 97 7.18 1.50 3.19
C THR A 97 8.40 1.93 4.01
N ALA A 98 9.54 1.29 3.76
CA ALA A 98 10.82 1.80 4.23
C ALA A 98 11.31 2.86 3.24
N VAL A 99 11.75 4.01 3.74
CA VAL A 99 12.08 5.19 2.93
C VAL A 99 13.41 5.81 3.36
N GLY A 100 14.06 6.52 2.43
CA GLY A 100 15.13 7.45 2.76
C GLY A 100 14.56 8.80 3.18
N SER A 101 15.16 9.44 4.19
CA SER A 101 14.81 10.80 4.58
C SER A 101 15.59 11.84 3.77
N LEU A 102 14.87 12.81 3.23
CA LEU A 102 15.43 14.01 2.58
C LEU A 102 15.35 15.22 3.52
N ASN A 103 14.61 15.08 4.62
CA ASN A 103 14.35 16.13 5.59
C ASN A 103 15.08 15.84 6.91
N LYS A 104 15.98 16.73 7.30
CA LYS A 104 16.78 16.58 8.54
C LYS A 104 15.95 16.54 9.82
N ALA A 105 14.71 17.01 9.79
CA ALA A 105 13.77 16.90 10.92
C ALA A 105 13.15 15.52 11.06
N MET A 106 13.28 14.65 10.05
CA MET A 106 12.77 13.27 10.04
C MET A 106 13.96 12.32 10.23
N GLN A 107 14.06 11.73 11.41
CA GLN A 107 15.20 10.92 11.81
C GLN A 107 14.99 9.44 11.49
N LEU A 108 16.07 8.66 11.60
CA LEU A 108 15.98 7.19 11.47
C LEU A 108 15.08 6.62 12.56
N GLY A 109 14.13 5.78 12.14
CA GLY A 109 13.17 5.15 13.03
C GLY A 109 11.87 5.95 13.25
N ASP A 110 11.77 7.16 12.73
CA ASP A 110 10.52 7.92 12.79
C ASP A 110 9.42 7.28 11.93
N PHE A 111 8.19 7.34 12.44
CA PHE A 111 7.00 7.05 11.66
C PHE A 111 6.48 8.33 11.02
N VAL A 112 6.41 8.34 9.69
CA VAL A 112 5.91 9.49 8.93
C VAL A 112 4.64 9.11 8.17
N LEU A 113 3.61 9.94 8.30
CA LEU A 113 2.36 9.85 7.55
C LEU A 113 2.41 10.89 6.43
N PRO A 114 2.76 10.53 5.20
CA PRO A 114 2.82 11.50 4.11
C PRO A 114 1.44 12.08 3.84
N ASN A 115 1.40 13.33 3.37
CA ASN A 115 0.17 13.99 2.94
C ASN A 115 0.18 14.32 1.45
N GLN A 116 1.34 14.26 0.80
CA GLN A 116 1.52 14.50 -0.62
C GLN A 116 2.56 13.56 -1.21
N PHE A 117 2.56 13.45 -2.54
CA PHE A 117 3.61 12.75 -3.26
C PHE A 117 4.08 13.50 -4.51
N LEU A 118 5.28 13.16 -4.96
CA LEU A 118 5.83 13.48 -6.27
C LEU A 118 6.12 12.16 -6.98
N ASP A 119 5.52 11.96 -8.15
CA ASP A 119 5.68 10.74 -8.92
C ASP A 119 6.78 10.89 -9.98
N PHE A 120 7.91 10.22 -9.76
CA PHE A 120 9.02 10.08 -10.71
C PHE A 120 9.11 8.66 -11.28
N THR A 121 8.05 7.88 -11.17
CA THR A 121 8.01 6.55 -11.77
C THR A 121 7.86 6.64 -13.30
N ARG A 122 8.30 5.59 -14.00
CA ARG A 122 8.21 5.46 -15.45
C ARG A 122 7.59 4.12 -15.79
N ASP A 123 6.78 4.10 -16.81
CA ASP A 123 6.20 2.87 -17.38
C ASP A 123 5.37 2.03 -16.40
N ARG A 124 4.91 2.64 -15.29
CA ARG A 124 3.98 2.01 -14.37
C ARG A 124 2.55 2.22 -14.82
N VAL A 125 1.77 1.15 -14.79
CA VAL A 125 0.33 1.29 -15.00
C VAL A 125 -0.27 1.88 -13.72
N CYS A 126 -0.74 3.12 -13.81
CA CYS A 126 -1.19 3.93 -12.67
C CYS A 126 -2.71 4.21 -12.67
N THR A 127 -3.48 3.56 -13.54
CA THR A 127 -4.93 3.80 -13.66
C THR A 127 -5.71 2.51 -13.89
N PHE A 128 -6.96 2.51 -13.45
CA PHE A 128 -7.98 1.53 -13.83
C PHE A 128 -8.81 1.96 -15.05
N TYR A 129 -8.60 3.19 -15.53
CA TYR A 129 -9.40 3.81 -16.60
C TYR A 129 -8.52 4.09 -17.81
N GLU A 130 -8.43 3.11 -18.70
CA GLU A 130 -7.53 3.15 -19.86
C GLU A 130 -8.24 3.70 -21.13
N GLY A 131 -9.38 4.36 -20.97
CA GLY A 131 -10.16 4.87 -22.10
C GLY A 131 -11.05 3.82 -22.76
N GLY A 132 -11.21 3.88 -24.11
CA GLY A 132 -12.10 3.02 -24.87
C GLY A 132 -13.58 3.35 -24.62
N GLU A 133 -14.45 2.35 -24.62
CA GLU A 133 -15.89 2.51 -24.38
C GLU A 133 -16.25 3.12 -23.02
N ARG A 134 -15.35 2.99 -22.03
CA ARG A 134 -15.54 3.57 -20.68
C ARG A 134 -15.17 5.04 -20.58
N GLY A 135 -14.62 5.62 -21.66
CA GLY A 135 -14.17 7.01 -21.70
C GLY A 135 -12.92 7.26 -20.85
N VAL A 136 -12.60 8.55 -20.70
CA VAL A 136 -11.47 9.01 -19.88
C VAL A 136 -12.00 9.49 -18.53
N VAL A 137 -11.33 9.09 -17.46
CA VAL A 137 -11.65 9.55 -16.09
C VAL A 137 -10.45 10.24 -15.49
N HIS A 138 -10.62 11.49 -15.09
CA HIS A 138 -9.63 12.26 -14.33
C HIS A 138 -9.94 12.10 -12.84
N VAL A 139 -9.02 11.50 -12.09
CA VAL A 139 -9.19 11.27 -10.65
C VAL A 139 -8.58 12.45 -9.89
N ASP A 140 -9.34 13.03 -8.97
CA ASP A 140 -8.83 14.03 -8.05
C ASP A 140 -7.91 13.35 -7.01
N VAL A 141 -6.68 13.86 -6.90
CA VAL A 141 -5.66 13.43 -5.93
C VAL A 141 -5.18 14.62 -5.08
N THR A 142 -6.05 15.61 -4.83
CA THR A 142 -5.75 16.73 -3.94
C THR A 142 -5.35 16.24 -2.54
N ASP A 143 -6.07 15.25 -2.02
CA ASP A 143 -5.77 14.55 -0.77
C ASP A 143 -5.46 13.06 -1.04
N PRO A 144 -4.24 12.73 -1.52
CA PRO A 144 -3.92 11.37 -1.94
C PRO A 144 -3.86 10.36 -0.77
N TYR A 145 -3.66 10.85 0.46
CA TYR A 145 -3.64 10.05 1.68
C TYR A 145 -4.77 10.49 2.60
N CYS A 146 -5.63 9.58 2.99
CA CYS A 146 -6.85 9.83 3.75
C CYS A 146 -6.59 10.68 5.02
N PRO A 147 -7.09 11.93 5.08
CA PRO A 147 -6.85 12.83 6.21
C PRO A 147 -7.37 12.26 7.54
N GLU A 148 -8.52 11.58 7.49
CA GLU A 148 -9.14 10.98 8.69
C GLU A 148 -8.29 9.84 9.26
N LEU A 149 -7.73 8.95 8.42
CA LEU A 149 -6.85 7.89 8.87
C LEU A 149 -5.55 8.47 9.45
N ARG A 150 -4.97 9.48 8.80
CA ARG A 150 -3.77 10.16 9.29
C ARG A 150 -4.01 10.77 10.66
N LYS A 151 -5.14 11.45 10.88
CA LYS A 151 -5.54 11.99 12.18
C LYS A 151 -5.65 10.89 13.23
N GLN A 152 -6.38 9.79 12.92
CA GLN A 152 -6.56 8.67 13.84
C GLN A 152 -5.21 8.04 14.23
N ILE A 153 -4.32 7.81 13.27
CA ILE A 153 -2.98 7.21 13.54
C ILE A 153 -2.15 8.16 14.41
N THR A 154 -2.18 9.47 14.14
CA THR A 154 -1.47 10.46 14.95
C THR A 154 -1.96 10.46 16.40
N GLU A 155 -3.26 10.41 16.63
CA GLU A 155 -3.86 10.36 17.95
C GLU A 155 -3.51 9.05 18.70
N ILE A 156 -3.50 7.93 17.97
CA ILE A 156 -3.08 6.62 18.52
C ILE A 156 -1.61 6.67 18.91
N GLY A 157 -0.75 7.21 18.04
CA GLY A 157 0.68 7.38 18.33
C GLY A 157 0.90 8.15 19.64
N LYS A 158 0.21 9.28 19.82
CA LYS A 158 0.27 10.07 21.06
C LYS A 158 -0.12 9.27 22.30
N ARG A 159 -1.20 8.48 22.21
CA ARG A 159 -1.66 7.63 23.32
C ARG A 159 -0.69 6.52 23.69
N LEU A 160 0.04 6.01 22.69
CA LEU A 160 1.03 4.94 22.88
C LEU A 160 2.44 5.44 23.18
N GLY A 161 2.65 6.76 23.21
CA GLY A 161 3.98 7.35 23.37
C GLY A 161 4.89 7.16 22.17
N ILE A 162 4.31 6.89 20.99
CA ILE A 162 5.03 6.73 19.74
C ILE A 162 5.03 8.06 18.99
N HIS A 163 6.23 8.53 18.63
CA HIS A 163 6.36 9.73 17.82
C HIS A 163 5.92 9.46 16.38
N VAL A 164 4.91 10.18 15.92
CA VAL A 164 4.38 10.09 14.54
C VAL A 164 4.37 11.47 13.93
N ILE A 165 5.11 11.66 12.86
CA ILE A 165 5.15 12.90 12.08
C ILE A 165 3.98 12.85 11.08
N ASN A 166 3.07 13.82 11.21
CA ASN A 166 1.91 13.92 10.32
C ASN A 166 2.13 15.00 9.27
N GLY A 167 2.51 14.59 8.10
CA GLY A 167 2.84 15.43 6.95
C GLY A 167 4.15 14.98 6.30
N GLY A 168 4.42 15.52 5.14
CA GLY A 168 5.59 15.24 4.34
C GLY A 168 5.25 14.76 2.93
N THR A 169 6.09 15.15 1.98
CA THR A 169 5.95 14.81 0.56
C THR A 169 6.79 13.58 0.25
N TYR A 170 6.14 12.50 -0.18
CA TYR A 170 6.80 11.27 -0.60
C TYR A 170 7.21 11.36 -2.07
N VAL A 171 8.49 11.26 -2.37
CA VAL A 171 9.01 11.13 -3.74
C VAL A 171 9.06 9.66 -4.10
N CYS A 172 8.30 9.25 -5.12
CA CYS A 172 8.30 7.89 -5.62
C CYS A 172 9.22 7.76 -6.84
N THR A 173 10.26 6.94 -6.74
CA THR A 173 11.15 6.60 -7.84
C THR A 173 10.85 5.22 -8.41
N ASN A 174 11.37 4.95 -9.60
CA ASN A 174 11.08 3.68 -10.26
C ASN A 174 11.74 2.47 -9.59
N GLY A 175 12.92 2.66 -9.01
CA GLY A 175 13.75 1.54 -8.56
C GLY A 175 14.13 0.58 -9.71
N PRO A 176 14.77 -0.56 -9.42
CA PRO A 176 15.23 -1.00 -8.09
C PRO A 176 16.56 -0.39 -7.66
N ARG A 177 17.23 0.42 -8.49
CA ARG A 177 18.43 1.15 -8.08
C ARG A 177 18.07 2.28 -7.10
N TYR A 178 18.96 2.57 -6.19
CA TYR A 178 18.85 3.75 -5.35
C TYR A 178 19.14 5.03 -6.14
N GLU A 179 18.69 6.14 -5.59
CA GLU A 179 18.87 7.47 -6.13
C GLU A 179 20.32 7.90 -6.04
N THR A 180 20.77 8.68 -7.03
CA THR A 180 22.08 9.34 -6.98
C THR A 180 22.04 10.53 -6.01
N PRO A 181 23.19 10.99 -5.49
CA PRO A 181 23.24 12.21 -4.68
C PRO A 181 22.65 13.45 -5.37
N ALA A 182 22.78 13.53 -6.70
CA ALA A 182 22.19 14.61 -7.50
C ALA A 182 20.67 14.55 -7.55
N GLU A 183 20.09 13.33 -7.72
CA GLU A 183 18.64 13.11 -7.66
C GLU A 183 18.10 13.46 -6.28
N ILE A 184 18.75 13.03 -5.20
CA ILE A 184 18.35 13.36 -3.83
C ILE A 184 18.34 14.88 -3.61
N LYS A 185 19.37 15.58 -4.08
CA LYS A 185 19.41 17.05 -4.00
C LYS A 185 18.28 17.70 -4.79
N MET A 186 18.00 17.20 -5.99
CA MET A 186 16.90 17.67 -6.82
C MET A 186 15.54 17.46 -6.12
N PHE A 187 15.31 16.28 -5.58
CA PHE A 187 14.05 15.96 -4.89
C PHE A 187 13.82 16.84 -3.66
N ALA A 188 14.86 17.06 -2.86
CA ALA A 188 14.79 17.99 -1.72
C ALA A 188 14.47 19.43 -2.18
N MET A 189 15.05 19.89 -3.29
CA MET A 189 14.75 21.21 -3.87
C MET A 189 13.31 21.33 -4.37
N LEU A 190 12.69 20.23 -4.80
CA LEU A 190 11.28 20.16 -5.21
C LEU A 190 10.31 20.03 -4.04
N GLY A 191 10.80 20.06 -2.80
CA GLY A 191 9.97 19.94 -1.61
C GLY A 191 9.68 18.50 -1.18
N GLY A 192 10.44 17.51 -1.66
CA GLY A 192 10.37 16.14 -1.19
C GLY A 192 10.96 15.98 0.21
N ASP A 193 10.30 15.23 1.07
CA ASP A 193 10.74 14.91 2.43
C ASP A 193 11.23 13.48 2.56
N LEU A 194 10.68 12.57 1.78
CA LEU A 194 10.93 11.13 1.80
C LEU A 194 11.18 10.61 0.39
N ALA A 195 12.07 9.66 0.23
CA ALA A 195 12.29 8.95 -1.04
C ALA A 195 12.05 7.45 -0.89
N GLY A 196 11.29 6.87 -1.81
CA GLY A 196 11.01 5.45 -1.86
C GLY A 196 10.51 5.02 -3.24
N MET A 197 10.08 3.75 -3.37
CA MET A 197 9.90 3.16 -4.70
C MET A 197 8.48 2.60 -4.94
N THR A 198 7.57 2.62 -3.95
CA THR A 198 6.35 1.79 -4.05
C THR A 198 5.05 2.47 -3.69
N ASN A 199 5.05 3.60 -3.01
CA ASN A 199 3.84 4.25 -2.51
C ASN A 199 2.97 4.86 -3.64
N VAL A 200 3.51 4.98 -4.83
CA VAL A 200 2.80 5.37 -6.06
C VAL A 200 3.02 4.27 -7.10
N PRO A 201 1.97 3.75 -7.73
CA PRO A 201 0.57 4.16 -7.71
C PRO A 201 -0.31 3.42 -6.68
N GLU A 202 0.29 2.78 -5.63
CA GLU A 202 -0.46 2.06 -4.61
C GLU A 202 -1.47 2.93 -3.91
#